data_3a83e62a171320fa433c42eb588af212
#
_entry.id   3a83e62a171320fa433c42eb588af212
#
_cell.length_a   1.000
_cell.length_b   1.000
_cell.length_c   1.000
_cell.angle_alpha   90.00
_cell.angle_beta   90.00
_cell.angle_gamma   90.00
#
_symmetry.space_group_name_H-M   'P 1'
#
loop_
_entity.id
_entity.type
_entity.pdbx_description
1 polymer ?
#
loop_
_entity_poly.entity_id
_entity_poly.type
_entity_poly.pdbx_seq_one_letter_code
_entity_poly.pdbx_strand_id
1 'polypeptide(L)'
;MASTLPARGLAAVMLAALAAGCTTIAQRPEPAPAPRFSALDVERYGAVAGEPFHVPAVSLEDLRPRNLRQLVEYGTREAPGTIVVDPKHRFLYLVQEGGKALRYGVGVGREGLAWSGSANVATKRAWPNWTPTPDMIRREPGKYAKWAGGMSGGADNPLGARALYLFKDGRDTLYRIHGTNEPETIGHAVSSGCIRMMNQDVIDLYRRVSAGAKVVVLPG
;
A
#
# COMPACT_ATOMS: atom_id res chain seq x y z
N MET A 1 -71.22 -53.73 66.62
CA MET A 1 -71.83 -53.98 65.32
C MET A 1 -72.18 -52.64 64.70
N ALA A 2 -71.28 -51.99 64.03
CA ALA A 2 -71.55 -50.72 63.41
C ALA A 2 -70.87 -50.69 62.02
N SER A 3 -71.67 -50.59 61.02
CA SER A 3 -71.25 -50.52 59.62
C SER A 3 -71.02 -49.07 59.23
N THR A 4 -69.89 -48.75 58.77
CA THR A 4 -69.56 -47.41 58.22
C THR A 4 -69.32 -47.50 56.74
N LEU A 5 -70.13 -46.76 55.94
CA LEU A 5 -69.94 -46.56 54.52
C LEU A 5 -68.83 -45.55 54.21
N PRO A 6 -68.11 -45.67 53.12
CA PRO A 6 -67.14 -44.70 52.73
C PRO A 6 -67.70 -43.59 51.85
N ALA A 7 -67.15 -42.36 52.06
CA ALA A 7 -67.45 -41.15 51.28
C ALA A 7 -66.66 -41.15 49.96
N ARG A 8 -67.39 -40.89 48.87
CA ARG A 8 -66.79 -40.65 47.54
C ARG A 8 -66.30 -39.20 47.43
N GLY A 9 -64.98 -39.04 47.35
CA GLY A 9 -64.38 -37.75 47.00
C GLY A 9 -64.35 -37.55 45.50
N LEU A 10 -64.94 -36.41 45.00
CA LEU A 10 -64.79 -35.94 43.64
C LEU A 10 -63.38 -35.30 43.47
N ALA A 11 -62.59 -35.86 42.57
CA ALA A 11 -61.36 -35.25 42.16
C ALA A 11 -61.64 -34.26 41.00
N ALA A 12 -61.43 -32.99 41.22
CA ALA A 12 -61.50 -31.96 40.20
C ALA A 12 -60.18 -31.94 39.44
N VAL A 13 -60.19 -32.27 38.16
CA VAL A 13 -59.06 -32.19 37.28
C VAL A 13 -58.99 -30.76 36.77
N MET A 14 -57.97 -29.96 37.22
CA MET A 14 -57.63 -28.67 36.65
C MET A 14 -56.72 -28.91 35.42
N LEU A 15 -57.28 -28.58 34.26
CA LEU A 15 -56.50 -28.53 33.01
C LEU A 15 -55.71 -27.18 32.96
N ALA A 16 -54.40 -27.20 33.20
CA ALA A 16 -53.55 -26.04 32.99
C ALA A 16 -53.23 -25.94 31.50
N ALA A 17 -53.78 -24.92 30.83
CA ALA A 17 -53.41 -24.59 29.46
C ALA A 17 -52.04 -23.86 29.45
N LEU A 18 -50.98 -24.54 29.00
CA LEU A 18 -49.66 -23.95 28.72
C LEU A 18 -49.75 -23.17 27.40
N ALA A 19 -49.87 -21.84 27.50
CA ALA A 19 -49.70 -20.94 26.36
C ALA A 19 -48.20 -20.87 26.01
N ALA A 20 -47.77 -21.62 24.99
CA ALA A 20 -46.43 -21.50 24.38
C ALA A 20 -46.35 -20.18 23.60
N GLY A 21 -45.92 -19.13 24.27
CA GLY A 21 -45.57 -17.87 23.60
C GLY A 21 -44.31 -18.06 22.72
N CYS A 22 -44.51 -18.13 21.42
CA CYS A 22 -43.39 -18.02 20.47
C CYS A 22 -42.82 -16.59 20.53
N THR A 23 -41.80 -16.35 21.35
CA THR A 23 -40.99 -15.14 21.30
C THR A 23 -40.11 -15.23 20.04
N THR A 24 -40.58 -14.58 18.98
CA THR A 24 -39.71 -14.32 17.79
C THR A 24 -38.63 -13.37 18.24
N ILE A 25 -37.44 -13.91 18.52
CA ILE A 25 -36.23 -13.10 18.73
C ILE A 25 -35.97 -12.45 17.39
N ALA A 26 -36.27 -11.15 17.26
CA ALA A 26 -35.86 -10.35 16.11
C ALA A 26 -34.33 -10.42 16.02
N GLN A 27 -33.83 -11.16 15.05
CA GLN A 27 -32.41 -11.23 14.77
C GLN A 27 -31.93 -9.79 14.46
N ARG A 28 -31.05 -9.26 15.33
CA ARG A 28 -30.41 -7.98 15.09
C ARG A 28 -29.68 -8.11 13.75
N PRO A 29 -29.90 -7.19 12.78
CA PRO A 29 -29.16 -7.24 11.52
C PRO A 29 -27.66 -7.32 11.81
N GLU A 30 -26.99 -8.28 11.19
CA GLU A 30 -25.55 -8.39 11.27
C GLU A 30 -24.94 -7.09 10.74
N PRO A 31 -24.02 -6.44 11.49
CA PRO A 31 -23.44 -5.19 11.03
C PRO A 31 -22.77 -5.43 9.68
N ALA A 32 -23.03 -4.57 8.71
CA ALA A 32 -22.40 -4.64 7.40
C ALA A 32 -20.89 -4.73 7.56
N PRO A 33 -20.18 -5.57 6.77
CA PRO A 33 -18.74 -5.68 6.85
C PRO A 33 -18.11 -4.29 6.68
N ALA A 34 -17.13 -3.96 7.54
CA ALA A 34 -16.45 -2.68 7.48
C ALA A 34 -15.85 -2.48 6.07
N PRO A 35 -15.92 -1.27 5.51
CA PRO A 35 -15.38 -1.01 4.20
C PRO A 35 -13.87 -1.35 4.17
N ARG A 36 -13.43 -1.98 3.09
CA ARG A 36 -12.03 -2.42 2.91
C ARG A 36 -11.03 -1.27 2.98
N PHE A 37 -11.46 -0.05 2.65
CA PHE A 37 -10.69 1.19 2.66
C PHE A 37 -11.43 2.27 3.43
N SER A 38 -10.67 3.08 4.17
CA SER A 38 -11.23 4.27 4.83
C SER A 38 -11.52 5.38 3.81
N ALA A 39 -12.39 6.34 4.18
CA ALA A 39 -12.63 7.53 3.36
C ALA A 39 -11.31 8.30 3.08
N LEU A 40 -10.41 8.34 4.06
CA LEU A 40 -9.09 8.97 3.92
C LEU A 40 -8.20 8.23 2.90
N ASP A 41 -8.30 6.90 2.81
CA ASP A 41 -7.56 6.14 1.80
C ASP A 41 -8.10 6.43 0.41
N VAL A 42 -9.42 6.47 0.25
CA VAL A 42 -10.07 6.83 -1.02
C VAL A 42 -9.64 8.23 -1.48
N GLU A 43 -9.61 9.20 -0.59
CA GLU A 43 -9.15 10.56 -0.87
C GLU A 43 -7.66 10.58 -1.27
N ARG A 44 -6.79 9.91 -0.51
CA ARG A 44 -5.33 9.89 -0.74
C ARG A 44 -4.93 9.29 -2.07
N TYR A 45 -5.67 8.30 -2.53
CA TYR A 45 -5.40 7.61 -3.79
C TYR A 45 -6.33 8.05 -4.93
N GLY A 46 -7.09 9.11 -4.71
CA GLY A 46 -7.85 9.84 -5.72
C GLY A 46 -6.95 10.49 -6.78
N ALA A 47 -7.57 11.08 -7.79
CA ALA A 47 -6.86 11.87 -8.80
C ALA A 47 -6.15 13.08 -8.15
N VAL A 48 -4.93 13.37 -8.60
CA VAL A 48 -4.15 14.49 -8.06
C VAL A 48 -4.35 15.71 -8.95
N ALA A 49 -4.91 16.77 -8.38
CA ALA A 49 -5.08 18.06 -9.05
C ALA A 49 -3.80 18.91 -8.99
N GLY A 50 -3.68 19.89 -9.91
CA GLY A 50 -2.60 20.87 -9.91
C GLY A 50 -1.26 20.36 -10.47
N GLU A 51 -1.22 19.14 -11.00
CA GLU A 51 -0.06 18.60 -11.70
C GLU A 51 -0.11 18.98 -13.20
N PRO A 52 1.04 19.19 -13.87
CA PRO A 52 1.08 19.54 -15.29
C PRO A 52 0.57 18.41 -16.21
N PHE A 53 0.61 17.17 -15.72
CA PHE A 53 0.06 16.02 -16.42
C PHE A 53 -0.93 15.29 -15.50
N HIS A 54 -1.91 14.64 -16.10
CA HIS A 54 -2.95 13.93 -15.38
C HIS A 54 -2.36 12.80 -14.51
N VAL A 55 -2.70 12.79 -13.23
CA VAL A 55 -2.47 11.67 -12.31
C VAL A 55 -3.84 11.10 -11.95
N PRO A 56 -4.25 9.98 -12.55
CA PRO A 56 -5.55 9.40 -12.30
C PRO A 56 -5.67 8.87 -10.88
N ALA A 57 -6.91 8.70 -10.41
CA ALA A 57 -7.18 7.91 -9.21
C ALA A 57 -6.70 6.47 -9.41
N VAL A 58 -6.14 5.87 -8.37
CA VAL A 58 -5.81 4.44 -8.38
C VAL A 58 -7.08 3.66 -8.15
N SER A 59 -7.33 2.61 -8.96
CA SER A 59 -8.46 1.72 -8.74
C SER A 59 -8.35 1.05 -7.36
N LEU A 60 -9.40 1.12 -6.56
CA LEU A 60 -9.43 0.47 -5.25
C LEU A 60 -9.39 -1.06 -5.36
N GLU A 61 -9.74 -1.62 -6.51
CA GLU A 61 -9.65 -3.05 -6.78
C GLU A 61 -8.19 -3.52 -6.88
N ASP A 62 -7.30 -2.66 -7.42
CA ASP A 62 -5.88 -2.92 -7.57
C ASP A 62 -5.10 -2.65 -6.27
N LEU A 63 -5.69 -1.90 -5.35
CA LEU A 63 -5.06 -1.59 -4.07
C LEU A 63 -5.15 -2.77 -3.09
N ARG A 64 -4.03 -3.08 -2.47
CA ARG A 64 -3.99 -3.95 -1.30
C ARG A 64 -3.87 -3.08 -0.05
N PRO A 65 -4.72 -3.27 0.98
CA PRO A 65 -4.67 -2.45 2.20
C PRO A 65 -3.27 -2.36 2.82
N ARG A 66 -2.48 -3.44 2.73
CA ARG A 66 -1.10 -3.47 3.23
C ARG A 66 -0.16 -2.51 2.50
N ASN A 67 -0.43 -2.19 1.22
CA ASN A 67 0.42 -1.36 0.37
C ASN A 67 0.10 0.13 0.50
N LEU A 68 -0.99 0.49 1.22
CA LEU A 68 -1.34 1.88 1.46
C LEU A 68 -0.33 2.54 2.38
N ARG A 69 -0.13 3.84 2.19
CA ARG A 69 0.69 4.67 3.06
C ARG A 69 0.14 4.70 4.49
N GLN A 70 0.95 4.31 5.45
CA GLN A 70 0.59 4.21 6.85
C GLN A 70 1.70 4.72 7.76
N LEU A 71 1.33 5.37 8.85
CA LEU A 71 2.24 5.60 9.96
C LEU A 71 2.31 4.31 10.78
N VAL A 72 3.52 3.81 10.98
CA VAL A 72 3.77 2.54 11.68
C VAL A 72 4.84 2.71 12.76
N GLU A 73 4.81 1.87 13.79
CA GLU A 73 5.95 1.73 14.70
C GLU A 73 7.13 1.12 13.93
N TYR A 74 8.30 1.72 14.07
CA TYR A 74 9.48 1.31 13.31
C TYR A 74 10.75 1.50 14.12
N GLY A 75 11.16 0.43 14.81
CA GLY A 75 12.40 0.41 15.58
C GLY A 75 13.61 0.35 14.65
N THR A 76 14.36 1.44 14.56
CA THR A 76 15.58 1.53 13.76
C THR A 76 16.62 2.43 14.43
N ARG A 77 17.89 2.27 14.04
CA ARG A 77 18.99 3.17 14.44
C ARG A 77 19.18 4.32 13.43
N GLU A 78 18.45 4.31 12.33
CA GLU A 78 18.52 5.35 11.32
C GLU A 78 17.85 6.63 11.82
N ALA A 79 18.47 7.77 11.54
CA ALA A 79 17.94 9.08 11.94
C ALA A 79 16.63 9.43 11.20
N PRO A 80 15.76 10.23 11.82
CA PRO A 80 14.60 10.79 11.14
C PRO A 80 14.96 11.48 9.82
N GLY A 81 14.12 11.33 8.79
CA GLY A 81 14.38 11.78 7.43
C GLY A 81 15.14 10.76 6.57
N THR A 82 15.69 9.68 7.15
CA THR A 82 16.28 8.58 6.37
C THR A 82 15.19 7.79 5.66
N ILE A 83 15.44 7.42 4.42
CA ILE A 83 14.63 6.45 3.67
C ILE A 83 15.23 5.06 3.86
N VAL A 84 14.43 4.10 4.32
CA VAL A 84 14.84 2.69 4.36
C VAL A 84 13.96 1.90 3.39
N VAL A 85 14.59 1.23 2.43
CA VAL A 85 13.91 0.35 1.48
C VAL A 85 14.09 -1.09 1.92
N ASP A 86 13.00 -1.82 2.05
CA ASP A 86 12.95 -3.25 2.34
C ASP A 86 12.41 -3.99 1.11
N PRO A 87 13.30 -4.47 0.23
CA PRO A 87 12.88 -5.15 -0.99
C PRO A 87 12.17 -6.47 -0.72
N LYS A 88 12.56 -7.19 0.33
CA LYS A 88 11.98 -8.47 0.71
C LYS A 88 10.49 -8.36 1.04
N HIS A 89 10.12 -7.33 1.82
CA HIS A 89 8.74 -7.09 2.21
C HIS A 89 8.01 -6.13 1.26
N ARG A 90 8.72 -5.50 0.30
CA ARG A 90 8.19 -4.54 -0.68
C ARG A 90 7.62 -3.29 -0.04
N PHE A 91 8.38 -2.74 0.89
CA PHE A 91 8.06 -1.49 1.57
C PHE A 91 9.22 -0.49 1.50
N LEU A 92 8.86 0.77 1.54
CA LEU A 92 9.74 1.89 1.79
C LEU A 92 9.27 2.57 3.08
N TYR A 93 10.20 2.90 3.95
CA TYR A 93 9.97 3.58 5.20
C TYR A 93 10.67 4.93 5.19
N LEU A 94 9.93 6.01 5.40
CA LEU A 94 10.50 7.31 5.75
C LEU A 94 10.52 7.44 7.26
N VAL A 95 11.70 7.32 7.85
CA VAL A 95 11.89 7.37 9.31
C VAL A 95 11.41 8.70 9.87
N GLN A 96 10.65 8.64 10.96
CA GLN A 96 10.11 9.77 11.69
C GLN A 96 10.66 9.79 13.12
N GLU A 97 10.40 10.89 13.84
CA GLU A 97 10.64 10.96 15.28
C GLU A 97 9.79 9.94 16.05
N GLY A 98 10.20 9.63 17.29
CA GLY A 98 9.43 8.81 18.22
C GLY A 98 9.33 7.34 17.85
N GLY A 99 10.32 6.78 17.13
CA GLY A 99 10.33 5.35 16.80
C GLY A 99 9.30 4.96 15.76
N LYS A 100 8.88 5.89 14.89
CA LYS A 100 7.87 5.70 13.87
C LYS A 100 8.45 5.84 12.46
N ALA A 101 7.71 5.38 11.46
CA ALA A 101 7.98 5.67 10.06
C ALA A 101 6.68 5.79 9.26
N LEU A 102 6.70 6.62 8.21
CA LEU A 102 5.72 6.51 7.15
C LEU A 102 6.14 5.35 6.23
N ARG A 103 5.31 4.33 6.18
CA ARG A 103 5.50 3.16 5.34
C ARG A 103 4.71 3.32 4.04
N TYR A 104 5.34 3.04 2.91
CA TYR A 104 4.76 3.04 1.58
C TYR A 104 4.92 1.66 0.97
N GLY A 105 3.91 1.17 0.24
CA GLY A 105 4.04 0.00 -0.61
C GLY A 105 4.89 0.33 -1.84
N VAL A 106 5.79 -0.58 -2.21
CA VAL A 106 6.64 -0.38 -3.38
C VAL A 106 6.64 -1.61 -4.30
N GLY A 107 6.82 -1.37 -5.60
CA GLY A 107 7.26 -2.38 -6.54
C GLY A 107 8.78 -2.37 -6.63
N VAL A 108 9.39 -3.54 -6.70
CA VAL A 108 10.84 -3.69 -6.84
C VAL A 108 11.18 -4.51 -8.07
N GLY A 109 12.37 -4.36 -8.61
CA GLY A 109 12.84 -5.18 -9.73
C GLY A 109 13.35 -6.52 -9.25
N ARG A 110 13.37 -7.51 -10.16
CA ARG A 110 14.13 -8.76 -9.91
C ARG A 110 15.61 -8.43 -9.66
N GLU A 111 16.15 -7.47 -10.39
CA GLU A 111 17.52 -7.00 -10.26
C GLU A 111 17.72 -5.95 -9.16
N GLY A 112 16.65 -5.30 -8.70
CA GLY A 112 16.65 -4.40 -7.55
C GLY A 112 16.94 -5.12 -6.23
N LEU A 113 16.75 -6.44 -6.21
CA LEU A 113 17.19 -7.30 -5.11
C LEU A 113 18.71 -7.46 -5.06
N ALA A 114 19.42 -7.16 -6.16
CA ALA A 114 20.86 -7.34 -6.27
C ALA A 114 21.67 -6.18 -5.64
N TRP A 115 21.03 -5.02 -5.39
CA TRP A 115 21.73 -3.89 -4.76
C TRP A 115 21.22 -3.65 -3.36
N SER A 116 22.12 -3.65 -2.42
CA SER A 116 21.91 -3.26 -1.03
C SER A 116 23.02 -2.32 -0.57
N GLY A 117 22.75 -1.53 0.45
CA GLY A 117 23.69 -0.59 1.01
C GLY A 117 23.12 0.80 1.18
N SER A 118 24.00 1.79 1.31
CA SER A 118 23.63 3.18 1.54
C SER A 118 23.93 4.06 0.32
N ALA A 119 23.05 5.01 0.08
CA ALA A 119 23.17 6.06 -0.93
C ALA A 119 22.56 7.36 -0.40
N ASN A 120 22.60 8.42 -1.19
CA ASN A 120 21.93 9.67 -0.88
C ASN A 120 21.04 10.10 -2.06
N VAL A 121 19.95 10.78 -1.76
CA VAL A 121 19.15 11.47 -2.78
C VAL A 121 19.96 12.66 -3.31
N ALA A 122 20.60 12.51 -4.46
CA ALA A 122 21.39 13.60 -5.05
C ALA A 122 20.52 14.65 -5.74
N THR A 123 19.51 14.19 -6.47
CA THR A 123 18.65 15.05 -7.26
C THR A 123 17.22 14.53 -7.21
N LYS A 124 16.27 15.46 -7.28
CA LYS A 124 14.84 15.21 -7.35
C LYS A 124 14.29 15.84 -8.61
N ARG A 125 13.42 15.12 -9.35
CA ARG A 125 12.79 15.61 -10.58
C ARG A 125 11.29 15.40 -10.52
N ALA A 126 10.54 16.46 -10.87
CA ALA A 126 9.13 16.35 -11.22
C ALA A 126 9.04 15.99 -12.70
N TRP A 127 8.20 15.05 -13.03
CA TRP A 127 7.93 14.59 -14.39
C TRP A 127 9.23 14.36 -15.19
N PRO A 128 10.08 13.41 -14.73
CA PRO A 128 11.40 13.20 -15.30
C PRO A 128 11.33 12.64 -16.72
N ASN A 129 12.29 12.98 -17.55
CA ASN A 129 12.54 12.23 -18.78
C ASN A 129 13.02 10.82 -18.44
N TRP A 130 12.66 9.86 -19.27
CA TRP A 130 13.06 8.48 -19.13
C TRP A 130 13.74 7.99 -20.40
N THR A 131 14.80 7.19 -20.25
CA THR A 131 15.45 6.48 -21.34
C THR A 131 15.64 5.04 -20.91
N PRO A 132 15.21 4.05 -21.70
CA PRO A 132 15.45 2.66 -21.40
C PRO A 132 16.96 2.35 -21.39
N THR A 133 17.36 1.48 -20.47
CA THR A 133 18.76 1.03 -20.47
C THR A 133 19.04 0.16 -21.69
N PRO A 134 20.33 0.05 -22.14
CA PRO A 134 20.70 -0.86 -23.21
C PRO A 134 20.22 -2.31 -22.95
N ASP A 135 20.25 -2.73 -21.69
CA ASP A 135 19.78 -4.06 -21.28
C ASP A 135 18.28 -4.25 -21.45
N MET A 136 17.48 -3.23 -21.15
CA MET A 136 16.04 -3.25 -21.41
C MET A 136 15.75 -3.40 -22.90
N ILE A 137 16.44 -2.62 -23.73
CA ILE A 137 16.30 -2.69 -25.20
C ILE A 137 16.69 -4.07 -25.72
N ARG A 138 17.82 -4.65 -25.21
CA ARG A 138 18.25 -5.99 -25.63
C ARG A 138 17.24 -7.09 -25.26
N ARG A 139 16.69 -7.02 -24.05
CA ARG A 139 15.73 -8.02 -23.55
C ARG A 139 14.38 -7.96 -24.24
N GLU A 140 13.86 -6.76 -24.49
CA GLU A 140 12.54 -6.53 -25.03
C GLU A 140 12.55 -5.44 -26.11
N PRO A 141 13.20 -5.69 -27.27
CA PRO A 141 13.39 -4.66 -28.30
C PRO A 141 12.07 -4.14 -28.86
N GLY A 142 11.07 -5.00 -29.02
CA GLY A 142 9.73 -4.61 -29.50
C GLY A 142 9.04 -3.59 -28.57
N LYS A 143 9.34 -3.61 -27.28
CA LYS A 143 8.76 -2.69 -26.28
C LYS A 143 9.56 -1.39 -26.18
N TYR A 144 10.89 -1.48 -26.17
CA TYR A 144 11.76 -0.39 -25.72
C TYR A 144 12.56 0.29 -26.83
N ALA A 145 12.81 -0.36 -27.99
CA ALA A 145 13.67 0.23 -29.02
C ALA A 145 13.15 1.58 -29.55
N LYS A 146 11.86 1.76 -29.67
CA LYS A 146 11.24 3.03 -30.08
C LYS A 146 11.55 4.20 -29.14
N TRP A 147 11.93 3.90 -27.88
CA TRP A 147 12.26 4.89 -26.86
C TRP A 147 13.77 5.04 -26.62
N ALA A 148 14.62 4.48 -27.49
CA ALA A 148 16.08 4.57 -27.35
C ALA A 148 16.60 6.01 -27.30
N GLY A 149 15.89 6.96 -27.96
CA GLY A 149 16.16 8.39 -27.90
C GLY A 149 15.60 9.10 -26.65
N GLY A 150 14.91 8.37 -25.78
CA GLY A 150 14.26 8.92 -24.60
C GLY A 150 12.78 9.23 -24.79
N MET A 151 12.09 9.33 -23.66
CA MET A 151 10.68 9.75 -23.55
C MET A 151 10.62 10.93 -22.60
N SER A 152 9.95 12.00 -23.00
CA SER A 152 9.69 13.16 -22.14
C SER A 152 8.80 12.78 -20.95
N GLY A 153 8.85 13.58 -19.89
CA GLY A 153 7.91 13.44 -18.76
C GLY A 153 6.46 13.54 -19.24
N GLY A 154 5.59 12.75 -18.65
CA GLY A 154 4.17 12.68 -19.02
C GLY A 154 3.44 11.53 -18.35
N ALA A 155 2.14 11.44 -18.56
CA ALA A 155 1.27 10.43 -17.95
C ALA A 155 1.69 9.00 -18.32
N ASP A 156 2.17 8.78 -19.55
CA ASP A 156 2.60 7.46 -20.05
C ASP A 156 4.04 7.11 -19.71
N ASN A 157 4.79 8.05 -19.07
CA ASN A 157 6.18 7.83 -18.74
C ASN A 157 6.31 6.84 -17.57
N PRO A 158 7.10 5.76 -17.72
CA PRO A 158 7.21 4.72 -16.68
C PRO A 158 7.83 5.20 -15.36
N LEU A 159 8.48 6.37 -15.33
CA LEU A 159 8.96 6.97 -14.07
C LEU A 159 7.87 7.74 -13.32
N GLY A 160 6.69 7.91 -13.93
CA GLY A 160 5.58 8.61 -13.31
C GLY A 160 5.86 10.06 -12.96
N ALA A 161 5.15 10.56 -11.94
CA ALA A 161 5.11 11.99 -11.62
C ALA A 161 6.40 12.53 -10.98
N ARG A 162 7.21 11.70 -10.29
CA ARG A 162 8.43 12.10 -9.57
C ARG A 162 9.49 11.03 -9.63
N ALA A 163 10.76 11.47 -9.58
CA ALA A 163 11.90 10.57 -9.36
C ALA A 163 12.92 11.20 -8.40
N LEU A 164 13.46 10.37 -7.50
CA LEU A 164 14.57 10.63 -6.62
C LEU A 164 15.76 9.81 -7.13
N TYR A 165 16.86 10.48 -7.47
CA TYR A 165 18.06 9.90 -8.06
C TYR A 165 19.05 9.57 -6.95
N LEU A 166 19.48 8.31 -6.86
CA LEU A 166 20.32 7.82 -5.80
C LEU A 166 21.79 7.81 -6.23
N PHE A 167 22.65 8.46 -5.44
CA PHE A 167 24.08 8.51 -5.67
C PHE A 167 24.82 7.89 -4.49
N LYS A 168 25.90 7.21 -4.77
CA LYS A 168 26.85 6.70 -3.78
C LYS A 168 28.22 7.22 -4.10
N ASP A 169 28.89 7.81 -3.11
CA ASP A 169 30.25 8.35 -3.24
C ASP A 169 30.40 9.30 -4.46
N GLY A 170 29.39 10.17 -4.66
CA GLY A 170 29.32 11.12 -5.77
C GLY A 170 29.01 10.53 -7.15
N ARG A 171 28.79 9.22 -7.24
CA ARG A 171 28.49 8.51 -8.51
C ARG A 171 27.02 8.11 -8.59
N ASP A 172 26.45 8.25 -9.77
CA ASP A 172 25.11 7.78 -10.04
C ASP A 172 25.04 6.25 -9.94
N THR A 173 24.17 5.75 -9.06
CA THR A 173 23.96 4.31 -8.88
C THR A 173 23.09 3.70 -9.97
N LEU A 174 22.49 4.52 -10.82
CA LEU A 174 21.41 4.18 -11.75
C LEU A 174 20.12 3.71 -11.07
N TYR A 175 20.09 3.62 -9.73
CA TYR A 175 18.87 3.35 -8.97
C TYR A 175 18.06 4.62 -8.73
N ARG A 176 16.76 4.46 -8.79
CA ARG A 176 15.78 5.54 -8.60
C ARG A 176 14.66 5.06 -7.67
N ILE A 177 14.12 5.99 -6.89
CA ILE A 177 12.80 5.85 -6.30
C ILE A 177 11.87 6.74 -7.14
N HIS A 178 10.84 6.16 -7.75
CA HIS A 178 10.03 6.90 -8.72
C HIS A 178 8.57 6.46 -8.73
N GLY A 179 7.71 7.26 -9.34
CA GLY A 179 6.33 6.91 -9.59
C GLY A 179 6.16 5.79 -10.61
N THR A 180 4.94 5.52 -10.99
CA THR A 180 4.62 4.55 -12.05
C THR A 180 3.31 4.90 -12.75
N ASN A 181 3.21 4.55 -14.02
CA ASN A 181 1.97 4.49 -14.78
C ASN A 181 1.28 3.11 -14.70
N GLU A 182 1.88 2.16 -13.94
CA GLU A 182 1.39 0.79 -13.73
C GLU A 182 1.18 0.54 -12.23
N PRO A 183 0.17 1.16 -11.56
CA PRO A 183 -0.03 1.08 -10.10
C PRO A 183 -0.30 -0.34 -9.59
N GLU A 184 -0.85 -1.23 -10.42
CA GLU A 184 -1.08 -2.64 -10.12
C GLU A 184 0.23 -3.41 -9.84
N THR A 185 1.38 -2.87 -10.26
CA THR A 185 2.71 -3.48 -10.03
C THR A 185 3.24 -3.26 -8.60
N ILE A 186 2.59 -2.41 -7.80
CA ILE A 186 2.99 -2.15 -6.42
C ILE A 186 2.73 -3.38 -5.54
N GLY A 187 3.74 -3.74 -4.76
CA GLY A 187 3.75 -4.98 -3.98
C GLY A 187 4.27 -6.20 -4.76
N HIS A 188 4.73 -6.01 -5.99
CA HIS A 188 5.28 -7.06 -6.84
C HIS A 188 6.77 -6.82 -7.18
N ALA A 189 7.48 -7.90 -7.56
CA ALA A 189 8.87 -7.85 -8.01
C ALA A 189 8.89 -7.97 -9.55
N VAL A 190 8.66 -6.86 -10.25
CA VAL A 190 8.45 -6.86 -11.70
C VAL A 190 9.29 -5.83 -12.47
N SER A 191 10.01 -4.91 -11.78
CA SER A 191 10.78 -3.87 -12.46
C SER A 191 12.22 -4.30 -12.79
N SER A 192 12.92 -3.49 -13.59
CA SER A 192 14.32 -3.71 -14.00
C SER A 192 15.35 -3.20 -12.98
N GLY A 193 14.97 -2.97 -11.72
CA GLY A 193 15.91 -2.59 -10.66
C GLY A 193 15.46 -1.42 -9.78
N CYS A 194 14.72 -0.46 -10.32
CA CYS A 194 14.29 0.72 -9.58
C CYS A 194 13.13 0.43 -8.61
N ILE A 195 12.97 1.30 -7.62
CA ILE A 195 11.92 1.24 -6.61
C ILE A 195 10.73 2.04 -7.14
N ARG A 196 9.63 1.35 -7.45
CA ARG A 196 8.38 1.95 -7.95
C ARG A 196 7.44 2.28 -6.81
N MET A 197 6.78 3.42 -6.89
CA MET A 197 5.74 3.87 -5.98
C MET A 197 4.49 4.27 -6.76
N MET A 198 3.32 4.23 -6.12
CA MET A 198 2.16 4.91 -6.69
C MET A 198 2.47 6.40 -6.87
N ASN A 199 1.91 7.04 -7.89
CA ASN A 199 2.16 8.46 -8.13
C ASN A 199 1.76 9.33 -6.94
N GLN A 200 0.66 9.03 -6.26
CA GLN A 200 0.20 9.71 -5.06
C GLN A 200 1.24 9.61 -3.93
N ASP A 201 1.87 8.46 -3.79
CA ASP A 201 2.85 8.20 -2.74
C ASP A 201 4.21 8.84 -3.03
N VAL A 202 4.69 8.78 -4.28
CA VAL A 202 5.96 9.41 -4.62
C VAL A 202 5.85 10.95 -4.60
N ILE A 203 4.68 11.51 -4.91
CA ILE A 203 4.42 12.95 -4.76
C ILE A 203 4.49 13.36 -3.28
N ASP A 204 3.90 12.56 -2.38
CA ASP A 204 3.98 12.78 -0.93
C ASP A 204 5.42 12.65 -0.42
N LEU A 205 6.13 11.57 -0.77
CA LEU A 205 7.52 11.36 -0.39
C LEU A 205 8.43 12.49 -0.90
N TYR A 206 8.23 12.89 -2.15
CA TYR A 206 8.99 13.98 -2.77
C TYR A 206 8.89 15.30 -2.00
N ARG A 207 7.72 15.62 -1.45
CA ARG A 207 7.51 16.84 -0.65
C ARG A 207 8.21 16.78 0.71
N ARG A 208 8.35 15.58 1.28
CA ARG A 208 8.91 15.36 2.63
C ARG A 208 10.42 15.23 2.65
N VAL A 209 11.02 14.78 1.56
CA VAL A 209 12.43 14.43 1.50
C VAL A 209 13.24 15.53 0.81
N SER A 210 14.35 15.94 1.42
CA SER A 210 15.29 16.90 0.85
C SER A 210 16.37 16.19 0.02
N ALA A 211 17.00 16.93 -0.89
CA ALA A 211 18.27 16.50 -1.47
C ALA A 211 19.30 16.31 -0.35
N GLY A 212 20.19 15.34 -0.48
CA GLY A 212 21.12 14.92 0.57
C GLY A 212 20.57 13.85 1.51
N ALA A 213 19.26 13.59 1.54
CA ALA A 213 18.66 12.58 2.42
C ALA A 213 19.30 11.20 2.23
N LYS A 214 19.64 10.55 3.34
CA LYS A 214 20.19 9.19 3.36
C LYS A 214 19.14 8.18 2.89
N VAL A 215 19.58 7.24 2.09
CA VAL A 215 18.80 6.08 1.65
C VAL A 215 19.54 4.82 2.00
N VAL A 216 18.90 3.90 2.71
CA VAL A 216 19.43 2.58 3.04
C VAL A 216 18.55 1.54 2.34
N VAL A 217 19.15 0.71 1.53
CA VAL A 217 18.48 -0.43 0.90
C VAL A 217 18.94 -1.70 1.60
N LEU A 218 18.00 -2.36 2.26
CA LEU A 218 18.26 -3.60 2.99
C LEU A 218 18.54 -4.74 1.99
N PRO A 219 19.26 -5.81 2.41
CA PRO A 219 19.36 -7.03 1.63
C PRO A 219 17.97 -7.60 1.31
N GLY A 220 17.80 -8.11 0.09
CA GLY A 220 16.55 -8.72 -0.39
C GLY A 220 16.39 -10.19 0.00
#